data_d46cd04d6f57b747a14b4b12e50410f2
#
_entry.id   d46cd04d6f57b747a14b4b12e50410f2
#
_cell.length_a   1.000
_cell.length_b   1.000
_cell.length_c   1.000
_cell.angle_alpha   90.00
_cell.angle_beta   90.00
_cell.angle_gamma   90.00
#
_symmetry.space_group_name_H-M   'P 1'
#
loop_
_entity.id
_entity.type
_entity.pdbx_description
1 polymer ?
#
loop_
_entity_poly.entity_id
_entity_poly.type
_entity_poly.pdbx_seq_one_letter_code
_entity_poly.pdbx_strand_id
1 'polypeptide(L)'
;MTAGPAESRVKLRLQAGCVAIVCATLMACGMQDSAQFNAALRIQRRLAEIAGQANGAAPTAVDPDTRLDGARAGPGLRLTVMYTLVNAESTGVDSTTFAAKLTPTIKEGGCTNPDLRPLIDQGVVVVLEYSGKQGNPIGTVNINRGTCGALTDPRTT
;
A
#
# COMPACT_ATOMS: atom_id res chain seq x y z
N MET A 1 66.62 -35.31 -10.49
CA MET A 1 65.59 -35.59 -9.48
C MET A 1 64.44 -34.63 -9.76
N THR A 2 63.38 -35.11 -10.38
CA THR A 2 62.28 -34.35 -10.96
C THR A 2 61.09 -34.35 -10.00
N ALA A 3 60.75 -33.16 -9.51
CA ALA A 3 59.56 -32.97 -8.70
C ALA A 3 58.33 -32.94 -9.65
N GLY A 4 57.34 -33.78 -9.38
CA GLY A 4 56.20 -34.07 -10.25
C GLY A 4 55.07 -33.04 -10.19
N PRO A 5 54.16 -33.06 -11.17
CA PRO A 5 53.13 -32.06 -11.41
C PRO A 5 51.84 -32.27 -10.61
N ALA A 6 51.90 -32.70 -9.33
CA ALA A 6 50.73 -33.03 -8.55
C ALA A 6 50.08 -31.83 -7.80
N GLU A 7 50.86 -30.80 -7.49
CA GLU A 7 50.33 -29.65 -6.69
C GLU A 7 49.45 -28.67 -7.49
N SER A 8 49.62 -28.60 -8.81
CA SER A 8 48.86 -27.65 -9.64
C SER A 8 47.39 -28.02 -9.82
N ARG A 9 47.03 -29.28 -9.71
CA ARG A 9 45.62 -29.74 -9.91
C ARG A 9 44.71 -29.53 -8.71
N VAL A 10 45.23 -29.47 -7.50
CA VAL A 10 44.42 -29.24 -6.28
C VAL A 10 44.06 -27.78 -6.16
N LYS A 11 44.94 -26.86 -6.48
CA LYS A 11 44.63 -25.41 -6.46
C LYS A 11 43.59 -25.00 -7.50
N LEU A 12 43.58 -25.63 -8.66
CA LEU A 12 42.63 -25.31 -9.74
C LEU A 12 41.20 -25.80 -9.41
N ARG A 13 41.06 -26.90 -8.66
CA ARG A 13 39.72 -27.41 -8.24
C ARG A 13 39.09 -26.59 -7.13
N LEU A 14 39.87 -25.99 -6.23
CA LEU A 14 39.38 -25.12 -5.17
C LEU A 14 38.86 -23.77 -5.71
N GLN A 15 39.51 -23.20 -6.75
CA GLN A 15 39.08 -21.95 -7.37
C GLN A 15 37.78 -22.10 -8.18
N ALA A 16 37.58 -23.24 -8.84
CA ALA A 16 36.34 -23.50 -9.60
C ALA A 16 35.11 -23.66 -8.71
N GLY A 17 35.27 -24.20 -7.50
CA GLY A 17 34.17 -24.34 -6.55
C GLY A 17 33.68 -23.00 -5.95
N CYS A 18 34.58 -22.08 -5.63
CA CYS A 18 34.21 -20.78 -5.08
C CYS A 18 33.49 -19.87 -6.08
N VAL A 19 33.88 -19.90 -7.36
CA VAL A 19 33.23 -19.10 -8.39
C VAL A 19 31.79 -19.57 -8.65
N ALA A 20 31.53 -20.87 -8.63
CA ALA A 20 30.20 -21.42 -8.84
C ALA A 20 29.22 -21.06 -7.69
N ILE A 21 29.69 -21.05 -6.44
CA ILE A 21 28.88 -20.69 -5.26
C ILE A 21 28.54 -19.20 -5.27
N VAL A 22 29.48 -18.32 -5.62
CA VAL A 22 29.25 -16.87 -5.70
C VAL A 22 28.26 -16.52 -6.82
N CYS A 23 28.32 -17.19 -7.96
CA CYS A 23 27.35 -16.97 -9.04
C CYS A 23 25.93 -17.44 -8.66
N ALA A 24 25.79 -18.54 -7.93
CA ALA A 24 24.47 -19.02 -7.51
C ALA A 24 23.78 -18.09 -6.50
N THR A 25 24.54 -17.45 -5.61
CA THR A 25 24.00 -16.47 -4.65
C THR A 25 23.56 -15.15 -5.29
N LEU A 26 24.25 -14.71 -6.35
CA LEU A 26 23.90 -13.48 -7.08
C LEU A 26 22.62 -13.66 -7.92
N MET A 27 22.35 -14.83 -8.47
CA MET A 27 21.12 -15.09 -9.23
C MET A 27 19.88 -15.19 -8.31
N ALA A 28 20.01 -15.63 -7.08
CA ALA A 28 18.90 -15.71 -6.14
C ALA A 28 18.38 -14.33 -5.70
N CYS A 29 19.23 -13.31 -5.56
CA CYS A 29 18.83 -11.95 -5.22
C CYS A 29 17.98 -11.28 -6.33
N GLY A 30 18.32 -11.46 -7.60
CA GLY A 30 17.60 -10.82 -8.70
C GLY A 30 16.18 -11.36 -8.95
N MET A 31 15.89 -12.59 -8.55
CA MET A 31 14.55 -13.19 -8.72
C MET A 31 13.53 -12.69 -7.68
N GLN A 32 13.97 -12.36 -6.48
CA GLN A 32 13.09 -11.85 -5.42
C GLN A 32 12.62 -10.43 -5.71
N ASP A 33 13.50 -9.57 -6.23
CA ASP A 33 13.16 -8.18 -6.56
C ASP A 33 12.10 -8.10 -7.68
N SER A 34 12.19 -8.96 -8.69
CA SER A 34 11.22 -8.99 -9.79
C SER A 34 9.83 -9.46 -9.36
N ALA A 35 9.72 -10.40 -8.42
CA ALA A 35 8.45 -10.88 -7.90
C ALA A 35 7.74 -9.81 -7.07
N GLN A 36 8.47 -9.10 -6.21
CA GLN A 36 7.94 -7.99 -5.39
C GLN A 36 7.51 -6.81 -6.27
N PHE A 37 8.31 -6.46 -7.27
CA PHE A 37 7.98 -5.43 -8.24
C PHE A 37 6.69 -5.75 -9.00
N ASN A 38 6.54 -6.98 -9.50
CA ASN A 38 5.34 -7.43 -10.19
C ASN A 38 4.10 -7.46 -9.28
N ALA A 39 4.26 -7.76 -7.99
CA ALA A 39 3.18 -7.69 -7.01
C ALA A 39 2.72 -6.25 -6.80
N ALA A 40 3.65 -5.32 -6.61
CA ALA A 40 3.35 -3.89 -6.45
C ALA A 40 2.62 -3.32 -7.68
N LEU A 41 3.05 -3.66 -8.89
CA LEU A 41 2.39 -3.24 -10.14
C LEU A 41 0.95 -3.75 -10.25
N ARG A 42 0.68 -4.98 -9.80
CA ARG A 42 -0.69 -5.51 -9.77
C ARG A 42 -1.58 -4.74 -8.81
N ILE A 43 -1.08 -4.43 -7.62
CA ILE A 43 -1.81 -3.60 -6.65
C ILE A 43 -2.06 -2.21 -7.23
N GLN A 44 -1.06 -1.56 -7.79
CA GLN A 44 -1.22 -0.23 -8.40
C GLN A 44 -2.28 -0.21 -9.50
N ARG A 45 -2.33 -1.21 -10.38
CA ARG A 45 -3.40 -1.36 -11.38
C ARG A 45 -4.77 -1.48 -10.71
N ARG A 46 -4.89 -2.30 -9.69
CA ARG A 46 -6.15 -2.44 -8.94
C ARG A 46 -6.59 -1.12 -8.29
N LEU A 47 -5.66 -0.35 -7.73
CA LEU A 47 -5.96 0.98 -7.18
C LEU A 47 -6.42 1.96 -8.26
N ALA A 48 -5.83 1.91 -9.45
CA ALA A 48 -6.24 2.75 -10.58
C ALA A 48 -7.66 2.37 -11.07
N GLU A 49 -8.01 1.09 -11.09
CA GLU A 49 -9.36 0.61 -11.40
C GLU A 49 -10.39 1.12 -10.39
N ILE A 50 -10.10 0.99 -9.09
CA ILE A 50 -10.97 1.49 -8.01
C ILE A 50 -11.15 3.00 -8.13
N ALA A 51 -10.07 3.75 -8.35
CA ALA A 51 -10.13 5.18 -8.55
C ALA A 51 -10.94 5.55 -9.80
N GLY A 52 -10.79 4.81 -10.88
CA GLY A 52 -11.57 4.98 -12.11
C GLY A 52 -13.06 4.76 -11.91
N GLN A 53 -13.45 3.73 -11.14
CA GLN A 53 -14.84 3.45 -10.79
C GLN A 53 -15.43 4.58 -9.92
N ALA A 54 -14.70 5.03 -8.90
CA ALA A 54 -15.12 6.15 -8.06
C ALA A 54 -15.29 7.44 -8.87
N ASN A 55 -14.38 7.73 -9.79
CA ASN A 55 -14.45 8.92 -10.67
C ASN A 55 -15.59 8.81 -11.68
N GLY A 56 -15.95 7.62 -12.14
CA GLY A 56 -17.09 7.39 -13.01
C GLY A 56 -18.43 7.59 -12.29
N ALA A 57 -18.48 7.42 -10.99
CA ALA A 57 -19.65 7.67 -10.15
C ALA A 57 -19.71 9.11 -9.59
N ALA A 58 -18.56 9.78 -9.53
CA ALA A 58 -18.45 11.12 -8.94
C ALA A 58 -18.93 12.23 -9.94
N PRO A 59 -19.48 13.34 -9.42
CA PRO A 59 -19.79 13.57 -8.02
C PRO A 59 -21.08 12.87 -7.60
N THR A 60 -21.08 12.22 -6.44
CA THR A 60 -22.29 11.54 -5.91
C THR A 60 -22.44 11.75 -4.41
N ALA A 61 -23.69 11.91 -3.94
CA ALA A 61 -23.98 11.99 -2.53
C ALA A 61 -23.77 10.60 -1.88
N VAL A 62 -22.98 10.57 -0.83
CA VAL A 62 -22.77 9.37 0.02
C VAL A 62 -23.79 9.35 1.15
N ASP A 63 -24.04 10.51 1.71
CA ASP A 63 -25.06 10.80 2.71
C ASP A 63 -25.54 12.26 2.55
N PRO A 64 -26.52 12.75 3.33
CA PRO A 64 -27.05 14.11 3.19
C PRO A 64 -26.01 15.23 3.34
N ASP A 65 -24.92 14.97 4.07
CA ASP A 65 -23.90 15.97 4.37
C ASP A 65 -22.58 15.72 3.61
N THR A 66 -22.42 14.55 2.99
CA THR A 66 -21.14 14.13 2.38
C THR A 66 -21.31 13.78 0.90
N ARG A 67 -20.50 14.40 0.06
CA ARG A 67 -20.42 14.10 -1.38
C ARG A 67 -19.04 13.49 -1.70
N LEU A 68 -19.03 12.40 -2.46
CA LEU A 68 -17.83 11.87 -3.10
C LEU A 68 -17.50 12.73 -4.31
N ASP A 69 -16.31 13.31 -4.35
CA ASP A 69 -15.83 14.11 -5.47
C ASP A 69 -14.94 13.32 -6.43
N GLY A 70 -14.40 12.20 -5.99
CA GLY A 70 -13.58 11.31 -6.79
C GLY A 70 -12.52 10.58 -5.98
N ALA A 71 -11.63 9.88 -6.70
CA ALA A 71 -10.49 9.19 -6.11
C ALA A 71 -9.27 9.22 -7.02
N ARG A 72 -8.09 9.03 -6.45
CA ARG A 72 -6.83 8.89 -7.20
C ARG A 72 -5.96 7.78 -6.63
N ALA A 73 -5.38 6.98 -7.50
CA ALA A 73 -4.24 6.13 -7.18
C ALA A 73 -3.00 7.01 -7.12
N GLY A 74 -2.32 7.00 -5.98
CA GLY A 74 -1.16 7.85 -5.75
C GLY A 74 0.16 7.13 -5.98
N PRO A 75 1.28 7.83 -5.81
CA PRO A 75 2.58 7.20 -5.84
C PRO A 75 2.68 6.15 -4.73
N GLY A 76 3.31 5.02 -5.06
CA GLY A 76 3.37 3.86 -4.18
C GLY A 76 2.01 3.15 -4.06
N LEU A 77 1.78 2.52 -2.92
CA LEU A 77 0.55 1.80 -2.61
C LEU A 77 -0.44 2.70 -1.85
N ARG A 78 -0.97 3.71 -2.54
CA ARG A 78 -1.88 4.70 -1.94
C ARG A 78 -3.14 4.86 -2.79
N LEU A 79 -4.29 4.84 -2.12
CA LEU A 79 -5.59 5.23 -2.68
C LEU A 79 -6.07 6.47 -1.91
N THR A 80 -6.26 7.58 -2.61
CA THR A 80 -6.85 8.78 -2.01
C THR A 80 -8.27 8.93 -2.51
N VAL A 81 -9.22 9.09 -1.59
CA VAL A 81 -10.64 9.36 -1.87
C VAL A 81 -10.97 10.75 -1.36
N MET A 82 -11.61 11.55 -2.19
CA MET A 82 -11.90 12.96 -1.92
C MET A 82 -13.39 13.16 -1.67
N TYR A 83 -13.68 13.84 -0.57
CA TYR A 83 -15.05 14.16 -0.14
C TYR A 83 -15.23 15.63 0.11
N THR A 84 -16.42 16.14 -0.20
CA THR A 84 -16.89 17.45 0.24
C THR A 84 -18.00 17.32 1.27
N LEU A 85 -17.83 17.97 2.42
CA LEU A 85 -18.90 18.19 3.39
C LEU A 85 -19.74 19.37 2.92
N VAL A 86 -20.91 19.09 2.33
CA VAL A 86 -21.69 20.10 1.58
C VAL A 86 -22.31 21.17 2.45
N ASN A 87 -22.49 20.91 3.74
CA ASN A 87 -23.07 21.82 4.74
C ASN A 87 -22.02 22.41 5.70
N ALA A 88 -20.75 21.99 5.63
CA ALA A 88 -19.70 22.45 6.53
C ALA A 88 -18.81 23.51 5.88
N GLU A 89 -18.44 24.53 6.67
CA GLU A 89 -17.36 25.44 6.32
C GLU A 89 -16.04 24.92 6.91
N SER A 90 -14.95 25.13 6.19
CA SER A 90 -13.60 24.76 6.69
C SER A 90 -13.09 25.74 7.74
N THR A 91 -13.63 26.96 7.76
CA THR A 91 -13.19 28.02 8.67
C THR A 91 -13.53 27.65 10.12
N GLY A 92 -12.51 27.63 10.98
CA GLY A 92 -12.66 27.31 12.41
C GLY A 92 -12.74 25.82 12.72
N VAL A 93 -12.60 24.94 11.75
CA VAL A 93 -12.49 23.50 11.99
C VAL A 93 -11.04 23.13 12.28
N ASP A 94 -10.79 22.61 13.49
CA ASP A 94 -9.49 22.00 13.81
C ASP A 94 -9.37 20.62 13.16
N SER A 95 -8.43 20.48 12.23
CA SER A 95 -8.23 19.29 11.44
C SER A 95 -7.90 18.04 12.27
N THR A 96 -7.18 18.22 13.38
CA THR A 96 -6.81 17.12 14.28
C THR A 96 -8.04 16.59 15.03
N THR A 97 -8.84 17.50 15.58
CA THR A 97 -10.10 17.15 16.25
C THR A 97 -11.09 16.51 15.27
N PHE A 98 -11.18 17.03 14.06
CA PHE A 98 -12.02 16.46 13.00
C PHE A 98 -11.59 15.01 12.67
N ALA A 99 -10.31 14.80 12.37
CA ALA A 99 -9.78 13.48 12.08
C ALA A 99 -9.97 12.51 13.25
N ALA A 100 -9.72 12.94 14.47
CA ALA A 100 -9.89 12.12 15.67
C ALA A 100 -11.35 11.64 15.86
N LYS A 101 -12.32 12.50 15.58
CA LYS A 101 -13.76 12.15 15.67
C LYS A 101 -14.20 11.17 14.59
N LEU A 102 -13.69 11.31 13.36
CA LEU A 102 -14.08 10.44 12.24
C LEU A 102 -13.35 9.10 12.24
N THR A 103 -12.11 9.07 12.73
CA THR A 103 -11.24 7.88 12.66
C THR A 103 -11.91 6.59 13.15
N PRO A 104 -12.66 6.52 14.26
CA PRO A 104 -13.29 5.29 14.73
C PRO A 104 -14.26 4.71 13.70
N THR A 105 -15.20 5.53 13.19
CA THR A 105 -16.22 5.12 12.22
C THR A 105 -15.60 4.72 10.88
N ILE A 106 -14.66 5.53 10.39
CA ILE A 106 -13.95 5.27 9.14
C ILE A 106 -13.09 4.02 9.24
N LYS A 107 -12.44 3.81 10.39
CA LYS A 107 -11.66 2.60 10.67
C LYS A 107 -12.57 1.36 10.63
N GLU A 108 -13.71 1.39 11.32
CA GLU A 108 -14.64 0.28 11.32
C GLU A 108 -15.08 -0.06 9.89
N GLY A 109 -15.60 0.91 9.13
CA GLY A 109 -16.06 0.70 7.77
C GLY A 109 -14.92 0.27 6.81
N GLY A 110 -13.77 0.94 6.87
CA GLY A 110 -12.64 0.63 5.99
C GLY A 110 -11.96 -0.70 6.29
N CYS A 111 -11.82 -1.05 7.57
CA CYS A 111 -11.16 -2.29 7.97
C CYS A 111 -12.05 -3.54 7.81
N THR A 112 -13.35 -3.39 7.72
CA THR A 112 -14.31 -4.48 7.48
C THR A 112 -14.72 -4.60 6.00
N ASN A 113 -14.41 -3.59 5.19
CA ASN A 113 -14.75 -3.59 3.77
C ASN A 113 -14.02 -4.72 3.02
N PRO A 114 -14.76 -5.65 2.37
CA PRO A 114 -14.19 -6.83 1.74
C PRO A 114 -13.27 -6.51 0.54
N ASP A 115 -13.45 -5.37 -0.11
CA ASP A 115 -12.63 -4.94 -1.24
C ASP A 115 -11.36 -4.20 -0.79
N LEU A 116 -11.45 -3.42 0.28
CA LEU A 116 -10.34 -2.63 0.79
C LEU A 116 -9.42 -3.41 1.73
N ARG A 117 -9.98 -4.26 2.58
CA ARG A 117 -9.22 -5.00 3.59
C ARG A 117 -8.04 -5.79 3.01
N PRO A 118 -8.20 -6.60 1.94
CA PRO A 118 -7.09 -7.33 1.35
C PRO A 118 -5.97 -6.42 0.81
N LEU A 119 -6.32 -5.22 0.32
CA LEU A 119 -5.36 -4.24 -0.17
C LEU A 119 -4.59 -3.60 0.99
N ILE A 120 -5.29 -3.26 2.09
CA ILE A 120 -4.68 -2.73 3.31
C ILE A 120 -3.69 -3.74 3.90
N ASP A 121 -4.04 -5.03 3.92
CA ASP A 121 -3.15 -6.10 4.39
C ASP A 121 -1.91 -6.30 3.49
N GLN A 122 -2.00 -5.90 2.23
CA GLN A 122 -0.86 -5.85 1.30
C GLN A 122 -0.05 -4.55 1.38
N GLY A 123 -0.35 -3.68 2.34
CA GLY A 123 0.40 -2.45 2.59
C GLY A 123 -0.16 -1.20 1.90
N VAL A 124 -1.36 -1.26 1.33
CA VAL A 124 -2.04 -0.07 0.80
C VAL A 124 -2.42 0.86 1.94
N VAL A 125 -2.18 2.15 1.74
CA VAL A 125 -2.68 3.23 2.59
C VAL A 125 -3.89 3.87 1.89
N VAL A 126 -5.05 3.80 2.51
CA VAL A 126 -6.25 4.52 2.06
C VAL A 126 -6.29 5.87 2.77
N VAL A 127 -6.35 6.94 2.00
CA VAL A 127 -6.38 8.32 2.48
C VAL A 127 -7.74 8.92 2.14
N LEU A 128 -8.46 9.39 3.13
CA LEU A 128 -9.74 10.09 2.94
C LEU A 128 -9.49 11.58 3.19
N GLU A 129 -9.60 12.37 2.13
CA GLU A 129 -9.44 13.82 2.16
C GLU A 129 -10.83 14.48 2.23
N TYR A 130 -11.04 15.33 3.21
CA TYR A 130 -12.28 16.05 3.40
C TYR A 130 -12.10 17.54 3.19
N SER A 131 -12.96 18.13 2.38
CA SER A 131 -13.06 19.56 2.12
C SER A 131 -14.43 20.10 2.55
N GLY A 132 -14.50 21.37 2.89
CA GLY A 132 -15.76 22.07 3.14
C GLY A 132 -16.48 22.45 1.86
N LYS A 133 -17.67 23.02 1.98
CA LYS A 133 -18.56 23.43 0.87
C LYS A 133 -17.89 24.35 -0.16
N GLN A 134 -16.83 25.07 0.21
CA GLN A 134 -16.08 25.97 -0.66
C GLN A 134 -14.83 25.32 -1.26
N GLY A 135 -14.62 24.02 -1.04
CA GLY A 135 -13.46 23.28 -1.52
C GLY A 135 -12.18 23.43 -0.68
N ASN A 136 -12.21 24.21 0.39
CA ASN A 136 -11.07 24.36 1.29
C ASN A 136 -10.89 23.11 2.15
N PRO A 137 -9.65 22.63 2.39
CA PRO A 137 -9.40 21.42 3.16
C PRO A 137 -9.86 21.57 4.61
N ILE A 138 -10.45 20.52 5.15
CA ILE A 138 -10.85 20.38 6.57
C ILE A 138 -9.89 19.43 7.28
N GLY A 139 -9.65 18.24 6.70
CA GLY A 139 -8.80 17.24 7.34
C GLY A 139 -8.66 15.97 6.53
N THR A 140 -7.84 15.08 7.05
CA THR A 140 -7.49 13.81 6.39
C THR A 140 -7.54 12.67 7.40
N VAL A 141 -8.13 11.53 6.99
CA VAL A 141 -8.11 10.28 7.76
C VAL A 141 -7.34 9.24 6.97
N ASN A 142 -6.41 8.55 7.64
CA ASN A 142 -5.60 7.50 7.02
C ASN A 142 -5.99 6.13 7.60
N ILE A 143 -6.22 5.16 6.71
CA ILE A 143 -6.43 3.76 7.05
C ILE A 143 -5.27 2.95 6.48
N ASN A 144 -4.62 2.18 7.32
CA ASN A 144 -3.51 1.33 6.95
C ASN A 144 -3.51 0.06 7.82
N ARG A 145 -2.57 -0.85 7.59
CA ARG A 145 -2.44 -2.07 8.38
C ARG A 145 -2.35 -1.80 9.89
N GLY A 146 -1.63 -0.75 10.31
CA GLY A 146 -1.50 -0.38 11.72
C GLY A 146 -2.82 0.08 12.33
N THR A 147 -3.63 0.87 11.59
CA THR A 147 -4.97 1.30 12.03
C THR A 147 -5.96 0.16 12.13
N CYS A 148 -5.89 -0.82 11.22
CA CYS A 148 -6.81 -1.97 11.22
C CYS A 148 -6.44 -3.07 12.21
N GLY A 149 -5.24 -3.04 12.76
CA GLY A 149 -4.69 -4.14 13.57
C GLY A 149 -4.29 -5.35 12.70
N ALA A 150 -3.44 -6.21 13.22
CA ALA A 150 -3.21 -7.51 12.62
C ALA A 150 -4.51 -8.31 12.70
N LEU A 151 -4.85 -9.05 11.61
CA LEU A 151 -5.87 -10.08 11.71
C LEU A 151 -5.39 -11.06 12.78
N THR A 152 -6.10 -11.16 13.89
CA THR A 152 -5.98 -12.32 14.75
C THR A 152 -6.46 -13.49 13.90
N ASP A 153 -5.52 -14.36 13.48
CA ASP A 153 -5.84 -15.59 12.77
C ASP A 153 -6.77 -16.41 13.70
N PRO A 154 -8.03 -16.67 13.33
CA PRO A 154 -8.94 -17.42 14.17
C PRO A 154 -8.50 -18.86 14.42
N ARG A 155 -7.36 -19.27 13.86
CA ARG A 155 -6.73 -20.60 14.05
C ARG A 155 -5.72 -20.67 15.19
N THR A 156 -5.54 -19.59 15.97
CA THR A 156 -4.60 -19.53 17.10
C THR A 156 -5.31 -19.57 18.47
N THR A 157 -6.46 -20.23 18.56
CA THR A 157 -7.10 -20.58 19.84
C THR A 157 -7.19 -22.08 19.98
#